data_b40939f073d462e74f419be93d3496f4
#
_entry.id   b40939f073d462e74f419be93d3496f4
#
_cell.length_a   1.000
_cell.length_b   1.000
_cell.length_c   1.000
_cell.angle_alpha   90.00
_cell.angle_beta   90.00
_cell.angle_gamma   90.00
#
_symmetry.space_group_name_H-M   'P 1'
#
loop_
_entity.id
_entity.type
_entity.pdbx_description
1 polymer ?
#
loop_
_entity_poly.entity_id
_entity_poly.type
_entity_poly.pdbx_seq_one_letter_code
_entity_poly.pdbx_strand_id
1 'polypeptide(L)'
;MLRKISLGTVGLIVGGFLTTMGFISYAVHNATLNLIGFFYGIPVLLGGLALKANELKPIPFVPPTPESVVSLREQKATDTQNQVRQDITRYRYGIDVHLDKALSHLGIGQLDEELPELLTLREMEIDGNYALILDFDSPQVPLEVWEEKQQKMTGFFGPGVDVKIEQKEDEQIELALITTSETEEG
;
A
#
# COMPACT_ATOMS: atom_id res chain seq x y z
N MET A 1 12.66 4.51 5.95
CA MET A 1 11.96 5.69 6.53
C MET A 1 11.32 6.60 5.47
N LEU A 2 11.97 6.93 4.36
CA LEU A 2 11.44 7.86 3.32
C LEU A 2 10.11 7.43 2.67
N ARG A 3 9.82 6.13 2.59
CA ARG A 3 8.57 5.62 1.97
C ARG A 3 7.30 5.78 2.83
N LYS A 4 7.43 6.30 4.05
CA LYS A 4 6.28 6.67 4.91
C LYS A 4 5.91 8.14 4.79
N ILE A 5 6.64 8.92 3.98
CA ILE A 5 6.43 10.34 3.75
C ILE A 5 6.00 10.53 2.30
N SER A 6 4.95 11.31 2.08
CA SER A 6 4.50 11.71 0.74
C SER A 6 5.55 12.63 0.09
N LEU A 7 6.28 12.10 -0.89
CA LEU A 7 7.24 12.90 -1.66
C LEU A 7 6.54 13.98 -2.50
N GLY A 8 5.32 13.70 -2.98
CA GLY A 8 4.49 14.69 -3.65
C GLY A 8 4.20 15.89 -2.75
N THR A 9 3.79 15.64 -1.50
CA THR A 9 3.53 16.70 -0.52
C THR A 9 4.80 17.49 -0.18
N VAL A 10 5.93 16.81 0.01
CA VAL A 10 7.23 17.48 0.26
C VAL A 10 7.61 18.37 -0.94
N GLY A 11 7.49 17.85 -2.16
CA GLY A 11 7.76 18.61 -3.39
C GLY A 11 6.88 19.85 -3.53
N LEU A 12 5.58 19.72 -3.20
CA LEU A 12 4.64 20.86 -3.22
C LEU A 12 5.01 21.94 -2.19
N ILE A 13 5.36 21.54 -0.97
CA ILE A 13 5.73 22.48 0.10
C ILE A 13 7.04 23.19 -0.27
N VAL A 14 8.08 22.46 -0.62
CA VAL A 14 9.39 23.03 -0.93
C VAL A 14 9.33 23.86 -2.23
N GLY A 15 8.74 23.32 -3.29
CA GLY A 15 8.58 24.02 -4.55
C GLY A 15 7.70 25.27 -4.45
N GLY A 16 6.61 25.17 -3.70
CA GLY A 16 5.72 26.30 -3.41
C GLY A 16 6.43 27.40 -2.63
N PHE A 17 7.19 27.05 -1.59
CA PHE A 17 7.98 28.01 -0.83
C PHE A 17 9.03 28.72 -1.70
N LEU A 18 9.82 27.97 -2.47
CA LEU A 18 10.85 28.54 -3.35
C LEU A 18 10.23 29.43 -4.44
N THR A 19 9.12 29.00 -5.05
CA THR A 19 8.43 29.79 -6.07
C THR A 19 7.89 31.09 -5.49
N THR A 20 7.26 31.03 -4.31
CA THR A 20 6.77 32.22 -3.61
C THR A 20 7.91 33.18 -3.25
N MET A 21 9.04 32.65 -2.77
CA MET A 21 10.25 33.44 -2.52
C MET A 21 10.75 34.11 -3.80
N GLY A 22 10.70 33.42 -4.95
CA GLY A 22 11.03 33.96 -6.26
C GLY A 22 10.16 35.16 -6.62
N PHE A 23 8.84 35.09 -6.45
CA PHE A 23 7.92 36.19 -6.70
C PHE A 23 8.16 37.40 -5.80
N ILE A 24 8.35 37.17 -4.49
CA ILE A 24 8.66 38.24 -3.54
C ILE A 24 9.99 38.91 -3.92
N SER A 25 11.02 38.13 -4.24
CA SER A 25 12.33 38.64 -4.62
C SER A 25 12.30 39.44 -5.92
N TYR A 26 11.42 39.08 -6.86
CA TYR A 26 11.14 39.87 -8.06
C TYR A 26 10.60 41.23 -7.71
N ALA A 27 9.59 41.31 -6.82
CA ALA A 27 8.98 42.56 -6.40
C ALA A 27 9.96 43.51 -5.69
N VAL A 28 10.93 42.97 -4.94
CA VAL A 28 11.97 43.78 -4.27
C VAL A 28 13.26 43.92 -5.09
N HIS A 29 13.25 43.59 -6.38
CA HIS A 29 14.34 43.73 -7.32
C HIS A 29 15.63 42.95 -6.94
N ASN A 30 15.50 41.83 -6.20
CA ASN A 30 16.62 40.95 -5.88
C ASN A 30 16.78 39.87 -6.95
N ALA A 31 17.60 40.14 -7.96
CA ALA A 31 17.76 39.27 -9.12
C ALA A 31 18.27 37.86 -8.79
N THR A 32 19.18 37.75 -7.83
CA THR A 32 19.76 36.44 -7.43
C THR A 32 18.74 35.52 -6.79
N LEU A 33 18.00 36.00 -5.79
CA LEU A 33 16.98 35.20 -5.13
C LEU A 33 15.80 34.92 -6.03
N ASN A 34 15.44 35.87 -6.93
CA ASN A 34 14.43 35.66 -7.94
C ASN A 34 14.80 34.51 -8.88
N LEU A 35 16.03 34.52 -9.41
CA LEU A 35 16.51 33.46 -10.28
C LEU A 35 16.51 32.09 -9.57
N ILE A 36 17.02 32.02 -8.35
CA ILE A 36 17.02 30.79 -7.55
C ILE A 36 15.59 30.30 -7.31
N GLY A 37 14.69 31.18 -6.89
CA GLY A 37 13.31 30.86 -6.58
C GLY A 37 12.55 30.28 -7.79
N PHE A 38 12.68 30.88 -8.95
CA PHE A 38 12.01 30.38 -10.16
C PHE A 38 12.71 29.16 -10.77
N PHE A 39 14.02 29.18 -10.89
CA PHE A 39 14.77 28.14 -11.57
C PHE A 39 14.68 26.78 -10.83
N TYR A 40 14.67 26.80 -9.51
CA TYR A 40 14.49 25.58 -8.70
C TYR A 40 13.05 25.39 -8.21
N GLY A 41 12.36 26.48 -7.85
CA GLY A 41 11.02 26.41 -7.27
C GLY A 41 9.99 25.84 -8.24
N ILE A 42 9.93 26.35 -9.47
CA ILE A 42 8.93 25.89 -10.47
C ILE A 42 9.13 24.42 -10.85
N PRO A 43 10.32 23.92 -11.20
CA PRO A 43 10.51 22.50 -11.49
C PRO A 43 10.20 21.58 -10.31
N VAL A 44 10.57 21.98 -9.08
CA VAL A 44 10.27 21.19 -7.87
C VAL A 44 8.78 21.19 -7.60
N LEU A 45 8.08 22.31 -7.78
CA LEU A 45 6.62 22.41 -7.64
C LEU A 45 5.90 21.52 -8.64
N LEU A 46 6.29 21.58 -9.93
CA LEU A 46 5.70 20.74 -10.98
C LEU A 46 6.00 19.26 -10.76
N GLY A 47 7.21 18.91 -10.34
CA GLY A 47 7.56 17.56 -9.96
C GLY A 47 6.75 17.06 -8.74
N GLY A 48 6.55 17.93 -7.75
CA GLY A 48 5.68 17.66 -6.62
C GLY A 48 4.22 17.41 -7.01
N LEU A 49 3.69 18.21 -7.94
CA LEU A 49 2.34 18.01 -8.51
C LEU A 49 2.23 16.66 -9.24
N ALA A 50 3.20 16.35 -10.11
CA ALA A 50 3.21 15.09 -10.85
C ALA A 50 3.27 13.87 -9.89
N LEU A 51 4.12 13.91 -8.87
CA LEU A 51 4.19 12.86 -7.85
C LEU A 51 2.87 12.77 -7.07
N LYS A 52 2.26 13.92 -6.71
CA LYS A 52 1.01 13.92 -5.94
C LYS A 52 -0.17 13.37 -6.73
N ALA A 53 -0.23 13.63 -8.04
CA ALA A 53 -1.26 13.12 -8.92
C ALA A 53 -1.21 11.59 -9.10
N ASN A 54 -0.01 10.99 -8.98
CA ASN A 54 0.22 9.56 -9.15
C ASN A 54 0.52 8.84 -7.82
N GLU A 55 0.11 9.45 -6.70
CA GLU A 55 0.42 8.94 -5.36
C GLU A 55 -0.66 7.97 -4.86
N LEU A 56 -0.29 6.73 -4.66
CA LEU A 56 -1.07 5.76 -3.93
C LEU A 56 -0.71 5.81 -2.43
N LYS A 57 -1.73 6.05 -1.60
CA LYS A 57 -1.57 6.23 -0.15
C LYS A 57 -1.34 4.89 0.57
N PRO A 58 -0.62 4.91 1.71
CA PRO A 58 -0.54 3.74 2.59
C PRO A 58 -1.92 3.28 3.06
N ILE A 59 -2.12 1.98 3.10
CA ILE A 59 -3.34 1.37 3.65
C ILE A 59 -3.33 1.51 5.18
N PRO A 60 -4.45 1.95 5.79
CA PRO A 60 -4.54 2.09 7.23
C PRO A 60 -4.76 0.74 7.93
N PHE A 61 -4.23 0.63 9.16
CA PHE A 61 -4.60 -0.46 10.07
C PHE A 61 -5.93 -0.13 10.76
N VAL A 62 -6.96 -0.96 10.55
CA VAL A 62 -8.29 -0.78 11.14
C VAL A 62 -8.84 -2.12 11.65
N PRO A 63 -8.89 -2.34 12.97
CA PRO A 63 -8.38 -1.50 14.06
C PRO A 63 -6.85 -1.46 14.13
N PRO A 64 -6.26 -0.56 14.95
CA PRO A 64 -4.83 -0.57 15.22
C PRO A 64 -4.39 -1.90 15.83
N THR A 65 -3.20 -2.38 15.44
CA THR A 65 -2.66 -3.67 15.90
C THR A 65 -2.38 -3.66 17.41
N PRO A 66 -2.93 -4.59 18.21
CA PRO A 66 -2.60 -4.74 19.63
C PRO A 66 -1.14 -5.16 19.84
N GLU A 67 -0.53 -4.77 20.98
CA GLU A 67 0.86 -5.13 21.31
C GLU A 67 1.12 -6.64 21.36
N SER A 68 0.15 -7.41 21.82
CA SER A 68 0.22 -8.88 21.82
C SER A 68 0.37 -9.45 20.41
N VAL A 69 -0.35 -8.89 19.44
CA VAL A 69 -0.29 -9.29 18.03
C VAL A 69 1.01 -8.80 17.38
N VAL A 70 1.54 -7.63 17.79
CA VAL A 70 2.87 -7.18 17.34
C VAL A 70 3.95 -8.19 17.76
N SER A 71 3.92 -8.65 19.01
CA SER A 71 4.85 -9.67 19.52
C SER A 71 4.68 -11.01 18.80
N LEU A 72 3.43 -11.40 18.51
CA LEU A 72 3.14 -12.62 17.75
C LEU A 72 3.68 -12.54 16.31
N ARG A 73 3.51 -11.38 15.65
CA ARG A 73 4.08 -11.14 14.33
C ARG A 73 5.60 -11.30 14.31
N GLU A 74 6.30 -10.75 15.30
CA GLU A 74 7.76 -10.85 15.38
C GLU A 74 8.26 -12.29 15.53
N GLN A 75 7.43 -13.17 16.11
CA GLN A 75 7.76 -14.57 16.34
C GLN A 75 7.32 -15.49 15.19
N LYS A 76 6.19 -15.22 14.55
CA LYS A 76 5.52 -16.17 13.65
C LYS A 76 5.29 -15.68 12.23
N ALA A 77 5.32 -14.35 11.96
CA ALA A 77 5.04 -13.88 10.61
C ALA A 77 6.11 -14.33 9.62
N THR A 78 5.68 -14.85 8.49
CA THR A 78 6.55 -15.20 7.38
C THR A 78 7.17 -13.97 6.74
N ASP A 79 8.26 -14.15 5.99
CA ASP A 79 8.87 -13.06 5.21
C ASP A 79 7.90 -12.48 4.19
N THR A 80 7.08 -13.34 3.56
CA THR A 80 6.05 -12.91 2.60
C THR A 80 5.00 -12.02 3.25
N GLN A 81 4.43 -12.43 4.40
CA GLN A 81 3.47 -11.61 5.13
C GLN A 81 4.08 -10.25 5.53
N ASN A 82 5.32 -10.25 6.03
CA ASN A 82 6.03 -9.03 6.37
C ASN A 82 6.28 -8.15 5.15
N GLN A 83 6.62 -8.72 4.01
CA GLN A 83 6.82 -7.99 2.75
C GLN A 83 5.52 -7.38 2.26
N VAL A 84 4.43 -8.13 2.19
CA VAL A 84 3.09 -7.63 1.82
C VAL A 84 2.71 -6.46 2.71
N ARG A 85 2.74 -6.65 4.04
CA ARG A 85 2.43 -5.61 5.01
C ARG A 85 3.26 -4.33 4.81
N GLN A 86 4.58 -4.48 4.59
CA GLN A 86 5.46 -3.33 4.36
C GLN A 86 5.17 -2.64 3.03
N ASP A 87 4.81 -3.38 1.99
CA ASP A 87 4.53 -2.81 0.66
C ASP A 87 3.24 -2.01 0.64
N ILE A 88 2.18 -2.49 1.29
CA ILE A 88 0.89 -1.81 1.30
C ILE A 88 0.81 -0.66 2.32
N THR A 89 1.70 -0.61 3.31
CA THR A 89 1.74 0.45 4.33
C THR A 89 2.71 1.59 4.03
N ARG A 90 3.06 1.79 2.76
CA ARG A 90 3.93 2.88 2.31
C ARG A 90 3.37 3.56 1.07
N TYR A 91 3.79 4.79 0.85
CA TYR A 91 3.47 5.49 -0.39
C TYR A 91 4.06 4.78 -1.60
N ARG A 92 3.25 4.63 -2.65
CA ARG A 92 3.64 4.13 -3.96
C ARG A 92 3.33 5.19 -5.01
N TYR A 93 3.98 5.12 -6.17
CA TYR A 93 3.80 6.06 -7.26
C TYR A 93 3.72 5.31 -8.59
N GLY A 94 2.79 5.74 -9.45
CA GLY A 94 2.62 5.17 -10.78
C GLY A 94 2.03 3.77 -10.80
N ILE A 95 1.22 3.44 -9.80
CA ILE A 95 0.35 2.26 -9.75
C ILE A 95 -1.03 2.69 -9.24
N ASP A 96 -2.08 2.06 -9.74
CA ASP A 96 -3.46 2.45 -9.45
C ASP A 96 -3.97 1.82 -8.15
N VAL A 97 -3.68 0.55 -7.92
CA VAL A 97 -4.10 -0.18 -6.70
C VAL A 97 -2.93 -0.91 -6.03
N HIS A 98 -3.05 -1.14 -4.72
CA HIS A 98 -2.11 -1.99 -4.00
C HIS A 98 -2.23 -3.45 -4.46
N LEU A 99 -1.10 -4.16 -4.54
CA LEU A 99 -1.01 -5.56 -4.97
C LEU A 99 -1.44 -5.81 -6.43
N ASP A 100 -1.49 -4.78 -7.28
CA ASP A 100 -1.85 -4.84 -8.71
C ASP A 100 -1.25 -6.06 -9.43
N LYS A 101 0.07 -6.20 -9.36
CA LYS A 101 0.81 -7.31 -10.00
C LYS A 101 0.49 -8.66 -9.41
N ALA A 102 0.26 -8.72 -8.10
CA ALA A 102 -0.07 -9.97 -7.42
C ALA A 102 -1.49 -10.43 -7.82
N LEU A 103 -2.46 -9.52 -7.77
CA LEU A 103 -3.84 -9.78 -8.17
C LEU A 103 -3.93 -10.22 -9.63
N SER A 104 -3.32 -9.48 -10.54
CA SER A 104 -3.28 -9.83 -11.98
C SER A 104 -2.61 -11.19 -12.22
N HIS A 105 -1.48 -11.49 -11.55
CA HIS A 105 -0.80 -12.78 -11.66
C HIS A 105 -1.67 -13.94 -11.15
N LEU A 106 -2.44 -13.70 -10.10
CA LEU A 106 -3.37 -14.67 -9.56
C LEU A 106 -4.59 -14.87 -10.45
N GLY A 107 -4.90 -13.91 -11.32
CA GLY A 107 -6.08 -13.88 -12.18
C GLY A 107 -7.29 -13.29 -11.48
N ILE A 108 -7.06 -12.40 -10.52
CA ILE A 108 -8.06 -11.58 -9.84
C ILE A 108 -8.11 -10.22 -10.55
N GLY A 109 -9.16 -10.00 -11.35
CA GLY A 109 -9.23 -8.89 -12.29
C GLY A 109 -8.35 -9.13 -13.53
N GLN A 110 -8.89 -8.96 -14.71
CA GLN A 110 -8.14 -9.15 -15.98
C GLN A 110 -7.68 -7.83 -16.56
N LEU A 111 -8.43 -6.77 -16.30
CA LEU A 111 -8.15 -5.40 -16.69
C LEU A 111 -7.81 -4.57 -15.44
N ASP A 112 -7.01 -3.53 -15.61
CA ASP A 112 -6.64 -2.64 -14.48
C ASP A 112 -7.86 -2.03 -13.80
N GLU A 113 -8.93 -1.76 -14.57
CA GLU A 113 -10.22 -1.23 -14.10
C GLU A 113 -11.06 -2.25 -13.29
N GLU A 114 -10.74 -3.54 -13.38
CA GLU A 114 -11.41 -4.62 -12.67
C GLU A 114 -10.70 -5.03 -11.38
N LEU A 115 -9.48 -4.50 -11.16
CA LEU A 115 -8.68 -4.87 -10.00
C LEU A 115 -9.37 -4.41 -8.70
N PRO A 116 -9.52 -5.31 -7.72
CA PRO A 116 -10.04 -4.96 -6.41
C PRO A 116 -9.17 -3.92 -5.70
N GLU A 117 -9.81 -2.96 -5.04
CA GLU A 117 -9.14 -1.94 -4.25
C GLU A 117 -8.97 -2.40 -2.79
N LEU A 118 -7.73 -2.38 -2.29
CA LEU A 118 -7.45 -2.68 -0.89
C LEU A 118 -7.82 -1.48 -0.02
N LEU A 119 -8.82 -1.64 0.85
CA LEU A 119 -9.37 -0.59 1.71
C LEU A 119 -8.66 -0.48 3.05
N THR A 120 -8.56 -1.62 3.76
CA THR A 120 -7.96 -1.67 5.09
C THR A 120 -7.14 -2.94 5.29
N LEU A 121 -6.28 -2.90 6.30
CA LEU A 121 -5.62 -4.09 6.78
C LEU A 121 -5.75 -4.16 8.31
N ARG A 122 -5.69 -5.37 8.82
CA ARG A 122 -5.61 -5.64 10.26
C ARG A 122 -4.73 -6.85 10.52
N GLU A 123 -4.19 -6.86 11.71
CA GLU A 123 -3.38 -7.96 12.19
C GLU A 123 -4.08 -8.56 13.39
N MET A 124 -4.16 -9.88 13.46
CA MET A 124 -4.81 -10.58 14.56
C MET A 124 -4.20 -11.96 14.82
N GLU A 125 -4.62 -12.57 15.92
CA GLU A 125 -4.33 -13.96 16.22
C GLU A 125 -5.52 -14.81 15.78
N ILE A 126 -5.24 -15.91 15.06
CA ILE A 126 -6.23 -16.94 14.70
C ILE A 126 -5.63 -18.28 15.08
N ASP A 127 -6.29 -18.98 16.01
CA ASP A 127 -5.87 -20.31 16.50
C ASP A 127 -4.39 -20.36 16.94
N GLY A 128 -3.95 -19.31 17.65
CA GLY A 128 -2.57 -19.16 18.12
C GLY A 128 -1.56 -18.78 17.05
N ASN A 129 -1.97 -18.54 15.81
CA ASN A 129 -1.12 -18.13 14.68
C ASN A 129 -1.32 -16.67 14.31
N TYR A 130 -0.28 -16.05 13.76
CA TYR A 130 -0.38 -14.71 13.22
C TYR A 130 -1.17 -14.69 11.92
N ALA A 131 -2.09 -13.75 11.80
CA ALA A 131 -2.87 -13.52 10.60
C ALA A 131 -2.78 -12.06 10.15
N LEU A 132 -2.48 -11.85 8.88
CA LEU A 132 -2.59 -10.58 8.18
C LEU A 132 -3.86 -10.62 7.33
N ILE A 133 -4.81 -9.75 7.67
CA ILE A 133 -6.12 -9.67 7.03
C ILE A 133 -6.14 -8.45 6.11
N LEU A 134 -6.57 -8.66 4.89
CA LEU A 134 -6.67 -7.66 3.83
C LEU A 134 -8.14 -7.54 3.41
N ASP A 135 -8.72 -6.36 3.58
CA ASP A 135 -10.11 -6.10 3.22
C ASP A 135 -10.16 -5.37 1.88
N PHE A 136 -10.75 -5.99 0.88
CA PHE A 136 -10.87 -5.47 -0.48
C PHE A 136 -12.29 -5.00 -0.80
N ASP A 137 -12.39 -3.91 -1.56
CA ASP A 137 -13.56 -3.59 -2.36
C ASP A 137 -13.43 -4.26 -3.73
N SER A 138 -14.39 -5.11 -4.10
CA SER A 138 -14.28 -6.03 -5.23
C SER A 138 -15.56 -6.09 -6.07
N PRO A 139 -16.06 -4.92 -6.56
CA PRO A 139 -17.35 -4.87 -7.26
C PRO A 139 -17.37 -5.60 -8.60
N GLN A 140 -16.21 -5.77 -9.25
CA GLN A 140 -16.09 -6.41 -10.56
C GLN A 140 -15.68 -7.89 -10.48
N VAL A 141 -15.19 -8.34 -9.33
CA VAL A 141 -14.70 -9.70 -9.12
C VAL A 141 -15.46 -10.36 -7.98
N PRO A 142 -16.45 -11.23 -8.28
CA PRO A 142 -17.29 -11.88 -7.29
C PRO A 142 -16.52 -12.92 -6.47
N LEU A 143 -17.09 -13.31 -5.31
CA LEU A 143 -16.49 -14.25 -4.36
C LEU A 143 -16.04 -15.56 -5.01
N GLU A 144 -16.84 -16.09 -5.93
CA GLU A 144 -16.57 -17.37 -6.59
C GLU A 144 -15.22 -17.36 -7.32
N VAL A 145 -14.84 -16.22 -7.92
CA VAL A 145 -13.55 -16.08 -8.61
C VAL A 145 -12.40 -16.08 -7.60
N TRP A 146 -12.60 -15.46 -6.44
CA TRP A 146 -11.59 -15.47 -5.37
C TRP A 146 -11.40 -16.90 -4.82
N GLU A 147 -12.50 -17.61 -4.55
CA GLU A 147 -12.47 -18.99 -4.05
C GLU A 147 -11.79 -19.95 -5.04
N GLU A 148 -12.08 -19.83 -6.35
CA GLU A 148 -11.38 -20.61 -7.38
C GLU A 148 -9.87 -20.43 -7.37
N LYS A 149 -9.38 -19.27 -6.94
CA LYS A 149 -7.95 -18.95 -6.91
C LYS A 149 -7.31 -19.20 -5.53
N GLN A 150 -8.07 -19.57 -4.52
CA GLN A 150 -7.58 -19.76 -3.15
C GLN A 150 -6.34 -20.67 -3.07
N GLN A 151 -6.38 -21.82 -3.73
CA GLN A 151 -5.24 -22.74 -3.75
C GLN A 151 -4.00 -22.12 -4.43
N LYS A 152 -4.22 -21.38 -5.52
CA LYS A 152 -3.14 -20.66 -6.23
C LYS A 152 -2.57 -19.54 -5.33
N MET A 153 -3.41 -18.85 -4.56
CA MET A 153 -2.99 -17.84 -3.60
C MET A 153 -2.15 -18.44 -2.47
N THR A 154 -2.57 -19.58 -1.89
CA THR A 154 -1.79 -20.29 -0.88
C THR A 154 -0.40 -20.64 -1.41
N GLY A 155 -0.29 -21.13 -2.63
CA GLY A 155 1.02 -21.39 -3.26
C GLY A 155 1.82 -20.12 -3.57
N PHE A 156 1.15 -19.02 -3.89
CA PHE A 156 1.80 -17.73 -4.19
C PHE A 156 2.35 -17.04 -2.94
N PHE A 157 1.58 -17.04 -1.84
CA PHE A 157 1.98 -16.42 -0.58
C PHE A 157 2.80 -17.35 0.33
N GLY A 158 2.72 -18.69 0.10
CA GLY A 158 3.49 -19.69 0.86
C GLY A 158 4.96 -19.76 0.50
N PRO A 159 5.79 -20.61 1.12
CA PRO A 159 5.39 -21.57 2.16
C PRO A 159 5.11 -20.94 3.51
N GLY A 160 4.44 -21.67 4.40
CA GLY A 160 4.16 -21.24 5.77
C GLY A 160 2.96 -20.29 5.88
N VAL A 161 2.15 -20.14 4.79
CA VAL A 161 0.95 -19.32 4.78
C VAL A 161 -0.22 -20.14 4.26
N ASP A 162 -1.31 -20.18 5.02
CA ASP A 162 -2.64 -20.60 4.56
C ASP A 162 -3.47 -19.37 4.21
N VAL A 163 -4.32 -19.51 3.20
CA VAL A 163 -5.17 -18.44 2.70
C VAL A 163 -6.63 -18.79 2.97
N LYS A 164 -7.35 -17.88 3.65
CA LYS A 164 -8.80 -17.95 3.78
C LYS A 164 -9.42 -16.73 3.12
N ILE A 165 -10.59 -16.94 2.50
CA ILE A 165 -11.36 -15.93 1.80
C ILE A 165 -12.75 -15.93 2.37
N GLU A 166 -13.25 -14.75 2.75
CA GLU A 166 -14.62 -14.59 3.26
C GLU A 166 -15.24 -13.33 2.64
N GLN A 167 -16.52 -13.40 2.31
CA GLN A 167 -17.30 -12.23 1.93
C GLN A 167 -17.88 -11.59 3.19
N LYS A 168 -17.68 -10.29 3.37
CA LYS A 168 -18.20 -9.54 4.53
C LYS A 168 -19.52 -8.85 4.21
N GLU A 169 -19.55 -8.10 3.12
CA GLU A 169 -20.71 -7.41 2.57
C GLU A 169 -20.72 -7.65 1.06
N ASP A 170 -21.76 -7.18 0.34
CA ASP A 170 -22.02 -7.58 -1.04
C ASP A 170 -20.81 -7.47 -1.99
N GLU A 171 -19.94 -6.49 -1.81
CA GLU A 171 -18.76 -6.26 -2.67
C GLU A 171 -17.44 -6.32 -1.89
N GLN A 172 -17.48 -6.65 -0.59
CA GLN A 172 -16.29 -6.68 0.25
C GLN A 172 -15.78 -8.09 0.47
N ILE A 173 -14.52 -8.29 0.08
CA ILE A 173 -13.81 -9.57 0.23
C ILE A 173 -12.70 -9.41 1.27
N GLU A 174 -12.72 -10.29 2.25
CA GLU A 174 -11.65 -10.45 3.24
C GLU A 174 -10.71 -11.56 2.80
N LEU A 175 -9.44 -11.23 2.65
CA LEU A 175 -8.35 -12.18 2.37
C LEU A 175 -7.48 -12.30 3.63
N ALA A 176 -7.52 -13.44 4.28
CA ALA A 176 -6.69 -13.74 5.45
C ALA A 176 -5.45 -14.56 5.05
N LEU A 177 -4.28 -14.02 5.32
CA LEU A 177 -3.00 -14.71 5.21
C LEU A 177 -2.61 -15.18 6.62
N ILE A 178 -2.77 -16.48 6.90
CA ILE A 178 -2.57 -17.07 8.23
C ILE A 178 -1.29 -17.87 8.23
N THR A 179 -0.40 -17.61 9.19
CA THR A 179 0.80 -18.44 9.34
C THR A 179 0.42 -19.87 9.70
N THR A 180 0.93 -20.83 8.96
CA THR A 180 0.87 -22.23 9.34
C THR A 180 2.09 -22.57 10.20
N SER A 181 1.90 -23.25 11.32
CA SER A 181 3.01 -23.93 11.98
C SER A 181 3.53 -24.97 11.01
N GLU A 182 4.76 -24.84 10.53
CA GLU A 182 5.42 -25.95 9.85
C GLU A 182 5.39 -27.13 10.83
N THR A 183 4.59 -28.14 10.51
CA THR A 183 4.82 -29.45 11.06
C THR A 183 6.15 -29.86 10.44
N GLU A 184 7.23 -29.85 11.23
CA GLU A 184 8.48 -30.52 10.89
C GLU A 184 8.13 -32.00 10.67
N GLU A 185 7.72 -32.36 9.47
CA GLU A 185 7.80 -33.73 9.01
C GLU A 185 9.23 -33.93 8.54
N GLY A 186 10.01 -34.54 9.46
CA GLY A 186 11.36 -35.02 9.25
C GLY A 186 11.47 -36.18 8.27
#